data_dec9477c421cb7d05cad31badcf990bd
#
_entry.id   dec9477c421cb7d05cad31badcf990bd
#
_cell.length_a   1.000
_cell.length_b   1.000
_cell.length_c   1.000
_cell.angle_alpha   90.00
_cell.angle_beta   90.00
_cell.angle_gamma   90.00
#
_symmetry.space_group_name_H-M   'P 1'
#
loop_
_entity.id
_entity.type
_entity.pdbx_description
1 polymer ?
#
loop_
_entity_poly.entity_id
_entity_poly.type
_entity_poly.pdbx_seq_one_letter_code
_entity_poly.pdbx_strand_id
1 'polypeptide(L)'
;MKKKKWILVITSILMMLLACTQIHAATVKAPANIKVTASKKASISIKWSKVSNASGYEIWRANSAKGNYSKIKTIKTKNTTSYANKKLSAGHYYYKVRAYKTVNGKTIYSNFSRYSGTTVKVLNLMKNLPPLSPSYVGKYSTIINKIGGMHKKSNSGYPSFYAAGNKMIIGVNYNAKYSKNQKYVYICNRGNYGVGIGGMQLGMPLSKATAILNKNGLRSFNNPTVFWWGNAASITLTIKNNIVTGFTYACAPTCD
;
A
#
# COMPACT_ATOMS: atom_id res chain seq x y z
N MET A 1 -31.05 -72.84 -14.24
CA MET A 1 -30.68 -71.58 -14.95
C MET A 1 -31.20 -70.30 -14.28
N LYS A 2 -32.32 -70.23 -13.63
CA LYS A 2 -32.88 -69.03 -12.99
C LYS A 2 -32.04 -68.48 -11.83
N LYS A 3 -31.46 -69.32 -10.96
CA LYS A 3 -30.63 -68.91 -9.80
C LYS A 3 -29.36 -68.14 -10.19
N LYS A 4 -28.65 -68.52 -11.28
CA LYS A 4 -27.45 -67.81 -11.75
C LYS A 4 -27.74 -66.39 -12.26
N LYS A 5 -28.91 -66.11 -12.88
CA LYS A 5 -29.30 -64.78 -13.32
C LYS A 5 -29.56 -63.83 -12.15
N TRP A 6 -30.13 -64.30 -11.05
CA TRP A 6 -30.40 -63.50 -9.86
C TRP A 6 -29.10 -63.11 -9.11
N ILE A 7 -28.10 -63.99 -9.06
CA ILE A 7 -26.80 -63.72 -8.46
C ILE A 7 -26.06 -62.62 -9.25
N LEU A 8 -26.08 -62.64 -10.57
CA LEU A 8 -25.49 -61.61 -11.41
C LEU A 8 -26.19 -60.27 -11.24
N VAL A 9 -27.50 -60.22 -11.08
CA VAL A 9 -28.26 -58.96 -10.86
C VAL A 9 -27.95 -58.43 -9.46
N ILE A 10 -27.87 -59.24 -8.43
CA ILE A 10 -27.57 -58.83 -7.08
C ILE A 10 -26.11 -58.32 -6.98
N THR A 11 -25.17 -58.98 -7.66
CA THR A 11 -23.76 -58.52 -7.68
C THR A 11 -23.59 -57.23 -8.44
N SER A 12 -24.33 -57.00 -9.52
CA SER A 12 -24.29 -55.73 -10.26
C SER A 12 -24.93 -54.59 -9.47
N ILE A 13 -26.01 -54.83 -8.73
CA ILE A 13 -26.63 -53.83 -7.83
C ILE A 13 -25.71 -53.54 -6.65
N LEU A 14 -25.04 -54.55 -6.07
CA LEU A 14 -24.09 -54.35 -5.01
C LEU A 14 -22.84 -53.61 -5.49
N MET A 15 -22.34 -53.86 -6.70
CA MET A 15 -21.28 -53.05 -7.31
C MET A 15 -21.73 -51.62 -7.61
N MET A 16 -22.96 -51.40 -8.04
CA MET A 16 -23.52 -50.03 -8.21
C MET A 16 -23.68 -49.31 -6.87
N LEU A 17 -24.08 -49.99 -5.82
CA LEU A 17 -24.16 -49.45 -4.45
C LEU A 17 -22.79 -49.17 -3.84
N LEU A 18 -21.77 -49.98 -4.14
CA LEU A 18 -20.39 -49.73 -3.72
C LEU A 18 -19.74 -48.60 -4.55
N ALA A 19 -20.15 -48.38 -5.79
CA ALA A 19 -19.69 -47.24 -6.60
C ALA A 19 -20.33 -45.89 -6.18
N CYS A 20 -21.41 -45.93 -5.37
CA CYS A 20 -21.96 -44.79 -4.68
C CYS A 20 -21.19 -44.52 -3.37
N THR A 21 -19.88 -44.78 -3.33
CA THR A 21 -19.02 -44.22 -2.31
C THR A 21 -19.10 -42.71 -2.45
N GLN A 22 -19.71 -42.13 -1.48
CA GLN A 22 -19.90 -40.71 -1.31
C GLN A 22 -18.65 -39.96 -1.78
N ILE A 23 -18.74 -39.28 -2.93
CA ILE A 23 -17.83 -38.21 -3.25
C ILE A 23 -18.13 -37.17 -2.16
N HIS A 24 -17.49 -37.33 -1.01
CA HIS A 24 -17.45 -36.29 -0.02
C HIS A 24 -16.74 -35.13 -0.72
N ALA A 25 -17.53 -34.23 -1.28
CA ALA A 25 -17.02 -33.04 -1.91
C ALA A 25 -16.08 -32.41 -0.87
N ALA A 26 -14.80 -32.41 -1.19
CA ALA A 26 -13.77 -31.94 -0.26
C ALA A 26 -14.03 -30.46 0.03
N THR A 27 -14.89 -30.19 0.99
CA THR A 27 -15.27 -28.83 1.38
C THR A 27 -14.07 -28.15 2.03
N VAL A 28 -13.72 -26.97 1.55
CA VAL A 28 -12.69 -26.13 2.12
C VAL A 28 -13.36 -25.07 2.98
N LYS A 29 -13.00 -25.01 4.27
CA LYS A 29 -13.53 -23.99 5.19
C LYS A 29 -13.03 -22.59 4.80
N ALA A 30 -13.89 -21.60 4.95
CA ALA A 30 -13.50 -20.20 4.78
C ALA A 30 -12.50 -19.78 5.87
N PRO A 31 -11.48 -18.97 5.55
CA PRO A 31 -10.60 -18.41 6.56
C PRO A 31 -11.39 -17.57 7.58
N ALA A 32 -11.04 -17.72 8.86
CA ALA A 32 -11.62 -16.96 9.97
C ALA A 32 -10.65 -15.91 10.51
N ASN A 33 -11.13 -15.07 11.44
CA ASN A 33 -10.33 -14.10 12.21
C ASN A 33 -9.53 -13.14 11.31
N ILE A 34 -10.18 -12.60 10.27
CA ILE A 34 -9.54 -11.65 9.37
C ILE A 34 -9.24 -10.36 10.13
N LYS A 35 -7.96 -10.05 10.29
CA LYS A 35 -7.47 -8.81 10.90
C LYS A 35 -6.76 -7.97 9.85
N VAL A 36 -7.22 -6.74 9.67
CA VAL A 36 -6.70 -5.79 8.68
C VAL A 36 -6.20 -4.55 9.41
N THR A 37 -4.91 -4.24 9.27
CA THR A 37 -4.27 -3.14 10.00
C THR A 37 -3.45 -2.28 9.06
N ALA A 38 -3.72 -0.98 9.03
CA ALA A 38 -2.92 -0.02 8.29
C ALA A 38 -1.63 0.31 9.03
N SER A 39 -0.55 0.47 8.28
CA SER A 39 0.73 0.96 8.80
C SER A 39 0.97 2.41 8.39
N LYS A 40 1.86 3.09 9.10
CA LYS A 40 2.33 4.45 8.76
C LYS A 40 3.03 4.52 7.39
N LYS A 41 3.47 3.38 6.84
CA LYS A 41 4.20 3.31 5.56
C LYS A 41 3.28 3.04 4.36
N ALA A 42 2.05 3.55 4.38
CA ALA A 42 1.06 3.38 3.31
C ALA A 42 0.95 1.91 2.84
N SER A 43 0.88 1.01 3.82
CA SER A 43 0.67 -0.41 3.61
C SER A 43 -0.36 -0.97 4.58
N ILE A 44 -0.99 -2.06 4.21
CA ILE A 44 -1.97 -2.76 5.02
C ILE A 44 -1.50 -4.20 5.21
N SER A 45 -1.45 -4.63 6.47
CA SER A 45 -1.25 -6.02 6.85
C SER A 45 -2.61 -6.71 6.97
N ILE A 46 -2.76 -7.82 6.29
CA ILE A 46 -3.92 -8.70 6.35
C ILE A 46 -3.48 -10.01 6.99
N LYS A 47 -4.14 -10.45 8.05
CA LYS A 47 -3.89 -11.72 8.74
C LYS A 47 -5.19 -12.51 8.85
N TRP A 48 -5.09 -13.84 8.85
CA TRP A 48 -6.23 -14.75 8.98
C TRP A 48 -5.81 -16.06 9.69
N SER A 49 -6.78 -16.84 10.15
CA SER A 49 -6.53 -18.14 10.72
C SER A 49 -6.19 -19.16 9.64
N LYS A 50 -5.25 -20.06 9.95
CA LYS A 50 -4.87 -21.17 9.07
C LYS A 50 -6.06 -22.11 8.83
N VAL A 51 -6.22 -22.54 7.60
CA VAL A 51 -7.16 -23.59 7.20
C VAL A 51 -6.38 -24.89 6.97
N SER A 52 -6.63 -25.91 7.76
CA SER A 52 -5.81 -27.13 7.83
C SER A 52 -5.72 -27.88 6.50
N ASN A 53 -6.83 -27.99 5.77
CA ASN A 53 -6.95 -28.72 4.52
C ASN A 53 -6.80 -27.84 3.26
N ALA A 54 -6.35 -26.60 3.40
CA ALA A 54 -6.09 -25.72 2.26
C ALA A 54 -4.75 -26.06 1.58
N SER A 55 -4.66 -25.81 0.29
CA SER A 55 -3.41 -25.72 -0.47
C SER A 55 -2.85 -24.30 -0.47
N GLY A 56 -3.71 -23.31 -0.33
CA GLY A 56 -3.34 -21.91 -0.30
C GLY A 56 -4.53 -20.98 -0.14
N TYR A 57 -4.30 -19.67 -0.42
CA TYR A 57 -5.28 -18.61 -0.22
C TYR A 57 -5.29 -17.63 -1.37
N GLU A 58 -6.43 -17.01 -1.60
CA GLU A 58 -6.57 -15.82 -2.45
C GLU A 58 -7.02 -14.64 -1.64
N ILE A 59 -6.34 -13.51 -1.83
CA ILE A 59 -6.66 -12.23 -1.21
C ILE A 59 -7.31 -11.33 -2.24
N TRP A 60 -8.47 -10.79 -1.87
CA TRP A 60 -9.29 -9.92 -2.70
C TRP A 60 -9.48 -8.57 -2.01
N ARG A 61 -9.53 -7.50 -2.80
CA ARG A 61 -9.61 -6.12 -2.31
C ARG A 61 -10.68 -5.32 -3.05
N ALA A 62 -11.35 -4.42 -2.31
CA ALA A 62 -12.23 -3.38 -2.83
C ALA A 62 -11.96 -2.05 -2.11
N ASN A 63 -12.48 -0.95 -2.66
CA ASN A 63 -12.42 0.38 -2.05
C ASN A 63 -13.68 0.71 -1.24
N SER A 64 -14.70 -0.14 -1.27
CA SER A 64 -15.89 -0.05 -0.41
C SER A 64 -16.31 -1.43 0.09
N ALA A 65 -17.03 -1.48 1.21
CA ALA A 65 -17.43 -2.73 1.86
C ALA A 65 -18.31 -3.62 0.96
N LYS A 66 -19.22 -2.99 0.21
CA LYS A 66 -20.15 -3.64 -0.74
C LYS A 66 -19.71 -3.50 -2.20
N GLY A 67 -18.47 -3.05 -2.45
CA GLY A 67 -17.97 -2.83 -3.81
C GLY A 67 -17.50 -4.10 -4.51
N ASN A 68 -17.04 -3.93 -5.74
CA ASN A 68 -16.47 -5.00 -6.53
C ASN A 68 -15.07 -5.35 -6.03
N TYR A 69 -14.90 -6.57 -5.54
CA TYR A 69 -13.63 -7.08 -5.08
C TYR A 69 -12.83 -7.67 -6.24
N SER A 70 -11.58 -7.27 -6.35
CA SER A 70 -10.63 -7.83 -7.31
C SER A 70 -9.56 -8.63 -6.60
N LYS A 71 -9.13 -9.75 -7.20
CA LYS A 71 -8.04 -10.56 -6.67
C LYS A 71 -6.71 -9.81 -6.80
N ILE A 72 -6.01 -9.65 -5.69
CA ILE A 72 -4.72 -8.96 -5.64
C ILE A 72 -3.54 -9.88 -5.37
N LYS A 73 -3.77 -11.08 -4.81
CA LYS A 73 -2.70 -12.04 -4.50
C LYS A 73 -3.24 -13.45 -4.40
N THR A 74 -2.47 -14.40 -4.93
CA THR A 74 -2.59 -15.83 -4.64
C THR A 74 -1.39 -16.28 -3.82
N ILE A 75 -1.61 -17.00 -2.73
CA ILE A 75 -0.60 -17.61 -1.86
C ILE A 75 -0.69 -19.11 -2.02
N LYS A 76 0.38 -19.74 -2.47
CA LYS A 76 0.42 -21.17 -2.84
C LYS A 76 0.81 -22.11 -1.67
N THR A 77 0.61 -21.64 -0.43
CA THR A 77 0.90 -22.45 0.78
C THR A 77 -0.10 -22.16 1.90
N LYS A 78 -0.55 -23.22 2.59
CA LYS A 78 -1.44 -23.10 3.76
C LYS A 78 -0.77 -22.50 4.99
N ASN A 79 0.56 -22.50 5.02
CA ASN A 79 1.31 -22.03 6.19
C ASN A 79 1.48 -20.51 6.22
N THR A 80 1.35 -19.84 5.09
CA THR A 80 1.37 -18.37 5.03
C THR A 80 -0.04 -17.82 5.31
N THR A 81 -0.22 -17.25 6.48
CA THR A 81 -1.50 -16.70 6.97
C THR A 81 -1.49 -15.18 7.10
N SER A 82 -0.60 -14.52 6.37
CA SER A 82 -0.52 -13.07 6.31
C SER A 82 -0.08 -12.58 4.95
N TYR A 83 -0.50 -11.35 4.62
CA TYR A 83 -0.08 -10.65 3.40
C TYR A 83 0.05 -9.15 3.68
N ALA A 84 1.09 -8.52 3.15
CA ALA A 84 1.27 -7.07 3.23
C ALA A 84 1.00 -6.43 1.86
N ASN A 85 -0.12 -5.71 1.76
CA ASN A 85 -0.43 -4.89 0.59
C ASN A 85 0.25 -3.53 0.74
N LYS A 86 1.24 -3.27 -0.11
CA LYS A 86 2.15 -2.11 -0.03
C LYS A 86 1.85 -1.08 -1.11
N LYS A 87 2.42 0.14 -0.97
CA LYS A 87 2.33 1.25 -1.93
C LYS A 87 0.89 1.69 -2.17
N LEU A 88 0.10 1.77 -1.11
CA LEU A 88 -1.29 2.19 -1.20
C LEU A 88 -1.39 3.71 -1.14
N SER A 89 -2.31 4.29 -1.90
CA SER A 89 -2.73 5.68 -1.76
C SER A 89 -3.58 5.86 -0.50
N ALA A 90 -3.80 7.10 -0.05
CA ALA A 90 -4.79 7.36 0.98
C ALA A 90 -6.17 6.91 0.52
N GLY A 91 -6.93 6.30 1.40
CA GLY A 91 -8.26 5.80 1.08
C GLY A 91 -8.71 4.66 1.99
N HIS A 92 -9.95 4.23 1.79
CA HIS A 92 -10.53 3.08 2.45
C HIS A 92 -10.26 1.83 1.63
N TYR A 93 -9.88 0.75 2.30
CA TYR A 93 -9.59 -0.54 1.68
C TYR A 93 -10.26 -1.65 2.47
N TYR A 94 -10.93 -2.53 1.76
CA TYR A 94 -11.65 -3.68 2.30
C TYR A 94 -11.08 -4.94 1.68
N TYR A 95 -10.95 -5.99 2.49
CA TYR A 95 -10.36 -7.27 2.08
C TYR A 95 -11.26 -8.43 2.43
N LYS A 96 -11.25 -9.42 1.55
CA LYS A 96 -11.79 -10.77 1.76
C LYS A 96 -10.70 -11.77 1.43
N VAL A 97 -10.69 -12.88 2.14
CA VAL A 97 -9.78 -13.99 1.87
C VAL A 97 -10.60 -15.25 1.65
N ARG A 98 -10.24 -16.06 0.67
CA ARG A 98 -10.74 -17.43 0.56
C ARG A 98 -9.60 -18.42 0.51
N ALA A 99 -9.83 -19.61 1.03
CA ALA A 99 -8.92 -20.73 0.90
C ALA A 99 -9.22 -21.50 -0.39
N TYR A 100 -8.24 -22.22 -0.89
CA TYR A 100 -8.45 -23.20 -1.95
C TYR A 100 -7.68 -24.48 -1.65
N LYS A 101 -8.16 -25.60 -2.20
CA LYS A 101 -7.51 -26.89 -2.19
C LYS A 101 -7.43 -27.40 -3.62
N THR A 102 -6.26 -27.94 -3.99
CA THR A 102 -6.08 -28.61 -5.28
C THR A 102 -6.09 -30.12 -5.03
N VAL A 103 -6.98 -30.82 -5.71
CA VAL A 103 -7.14 -32.29 -5.66
C VAL A 103 -7.21 -32.79 -7.10
N ASN A 104 -6.33 -33.70 -7.46
CA ASN A 104 -6.28 -34.27 -8.83
C ASN A 104 -6.32 -33.21 -9.92
N GLY A 105 -5.53 -32.14 -9.78
CA GLY A 105 -5.46 -31.03 -10.73
C GLY A 105 -6.64 -30.05 -10.71
N LYS A 106 -7.73 -30.35 -10.00
CA LYS A 106 -8.90 -29.46 -9.88
C LYS A 106 -8.78 -28.60 -8.63
N THR A 107 -9.11 -27.32 -8.76
CA THR A 107 -9.11 -26.37 -7.64
C THR A 107 -10.52 -26.19 -7.09
N ILE A 108 -10.67 -26.42 -5.79
CA ILE A 108 -11.91 -26.24 -5.02
C ILE A 108 -11.70 -25.02 -4.13
N TYR A 109 -12.62 -24.07 -4.16
CA TYR A 109 -12.56 -22.85 -3.36
C TYR A 109 -13.52 -22.91 -2.18
N SER A 110 -13.09 -22.31 -1.07
CA SER A 110 -14.01 -22.00 0.03
C SER A 110 -14.90 -20.80 -0.31
N ASN A 111 -15.94 -20.60 0.47
CA ASN A 111 -16.56 -19.29 0.56
C ASN A 111 -15.53 -18.24 1.00
N PHE A 112 -15.83 -16.97 0.70
CA PHE A 112 -15.04 -15.87 1.22
C PHE A 112 -15.23 -15.70 2.72
N SER A 113 -14.19 -15.25 3.41
CA SER A 113 -14.33 -14.70 4.75
C SER A 113 -15.29 -13.50 4.78
N ARG A 114 -15.74 -13.11 5.96
CA ARG A 114 -16.28 -11.75 6.14
C ARG A 114 -15.23 -10.74 5.67
N TYR A 115 -15.70 -9.59 5.17
CA TYR A 115 -14.77 -8.50 4.85
C TYR A 115 -14.27 -7.85 6.14
N SER A 116 -13.05 -7.33 6.08
CA SER A 116 -12.49 -6.45 7.08
C SER A 116 -11.81 -5.29 6.37
N GLY A 117 -11.91 -4.09 6.91
CA GLY A 117 -11.41 -2.89 6.25
C GLY A 117 -10.62 -1.99 7.18
N THR A 118 -9.84 -1.12 6.58
CA THR A 118 -9.11 -0.06 7.27
C THR A 118 -8.84 1.11 6.32
N THR A 119 -8.41 2.23 6.89
CA THR A 119 -8.08 3.45 6.15
C THR A 119 -6.57 3.66 6.13
N VAL A 120 -6.01 3.83 4.95
CA VAL A 120 -4.65 4.36 4.79
C VAL A 120 -4.73 5.88 4.86
N LYS A 121 -4.10 6.45 5.87
CA LYS A 121 -3.90 7.90 6.01
C LYS A 121 -2.50 8.25 5.51
N VAL A 122 -2.42 9.27 4.67
CA VAL A 122 -1.16 9.82 4.18
C VAL A 122 -0.95 11.18 4.82
N LEU A 123 0.24 11.42 5.32
CA LEU A 123 0.61 12.73 5.85
C LEU A 123 0.67 13.73 4.69
N ASN A 124 -0.23 14.72 4.71
CA ASN A 124 -0.20 15.80 3.72
C ASN A 124 0.80 16.87 4.18
N LEU A 125 1.91 16.99 3.48
CA LEU A 125 2.94 17.98 3.78
C LEU A 125 2.43 19.41 3.64
N MET A 126 1.54 19.71 2.70
CA MET A 126 1.00 21.07 2.54
C MET A 126 0.25 21.59 3.77
N LYS A 127 -0.41 20.72 4.54
CA LYS A 127 -1.03 21.11 5.81
C LYS A 127 -0.02 21.34 6.94
N ASN A 128 1.20 20.86 6.79
CA ASN A 128 2.24 20.84 7.81
C ASN A 128 3.50 21.61 7.37
N LEU A 129 3.55 22.02 6.10
CA LEU A 129 4.54 22.96 5.58
C LEU A 129 3.84 24.32 5.56
N PRO A 130 4.25 25.23 6.41
CA PRO A 130 3.72 26.58 6.33
C PRO A 130 4.25 27.30 5.08
N PRO A 131 3.58 28.34 4.62
CA PRO A 131 4.22 29.30 3.75
C PRO A 131 5.45 29.86 4.50
N LEU A 132 6.60 29.54 3.98
CA LEU A 132 7.86 30.27 3.95
C LEU A 132 8.20 31.17 5.17
N SER A 133 8.23 30.64 6.39
CA SER A 133 8.82 31.40 7.49
C SER A 133 9.97 30.66 8.17
N PRO A 134 11.11 31.32 8.42
CA PRO A 134 12.24 30.75 9.16
C PRO A 134 11.89 30.20 10.55
N SER A 135 10.80 30.71 11.17
CA SER A 135 10.32 30.29 12.49
C SER A 135 9.79 28.84 12.56
N TYR A 136 9.71 28.14 11.45
CA TYR A 136 9.08 26.81 11.36
C TYR A 136 10.02 25.61 11.54
N VAL A 137 11.28 25.82 11.81
CA VAL A 137 12.22 24.72 12.04
C VAL A 137 11.77 23.76 13.16
N GLY A 138 11.07 24.28 14.18
CA GLY A 138 10.47 23.47 15.24
C GLY A 138 9.33 22.53 14.82
N LYS A 139 8.65 22.78 13.71
CA LYS A 139 7.53 21.94 13.23
C LYS A 139 7.96 20.71 12.41
N TYR A 140 9.21 20.64 11.96
CA TYR A 140 9.72 19.44 11.30
C TYR A 140 9.85 18.25 12.23
N SER A 141 10.04 18.46 13.54
CA SER A 141 9.99 17.39 14.54
C SER A 141 8.66 16.62 14.47
N THR A 142 7.55 17.31 14.25
CA THR A 142 6.24 16.68 14.10
C THR A 142 6.17 15.78 12.87
N ILE A 143 6.71 16.21 11.73
CA ILE A 143 6.77 15.41 10.49
C ILE A 143 7.68 14.21 10.70
N ILE A 144 8.87 14.41 11.26
CA ILE A 144 9.85 13.37 11.56
C ILE A 144 9.26 12.31 12.48
N ASN A 145 8.59 12.73 13.56
CA ASN A 145 7.96 11.84 14.52
C ASN A 145 6.78 11.06 13.90
N LYS A 146 5.98 11.70 13.04
CA LYS A 146 4.87 11.04 12.35
C LYS A 146 5.34 9.99 11.33
N ILE A 147 6.44 10.23 10.64
CA ILE A 147 7.01 9.28 9.69
C ILE A 147 7.59 8.08 10.44
N GLY A 148 8.25 8.30 11.56
CA GLY A 148 8.93 7.28 12.37
C GLY A 148 10.17 6.67 11.68
N GLY A 149 11.09 6.14 12.46
CA GLY A 149 12.29 5.47 11.93
C GLY A 149 13.27 6.41 11.21
N MET A 150 13.17 7.72 11.40
CA MET A 150 14.15 8.69 10.90
C MET A 150 15.23 8.89 11.94
N HIS A 151 16.48 8.81 11.50
CA HIS A 151 17.66 9.00 12.33
C HIS A 151 18.36 10.30 11.95
N LYS A 152 18.81 11.05 12.96
CA LYS A 152 19.65 12.24 12.74
C LYS A 152 20.99 11.79 12.17
N LYS A 153 21.36 12.34 11.02
CA LYS A 153 22.70 12.20 10.45
C LYS A 153 23.34 13.58 10.45
N SER A 154 24.54 13.71 11.02
CA SER A 154 25.36 14.89 10.82
C SER A 154 26.25 14.66 9.61
N ASN A 155 26.22 15.56 8.64
CA ASN A 155 27.22 15.64 7.59
C ASN A 155 27.96 16.96 7.78
N SER A 156 29.26 16.93 7.54
CA SER A 156 30.11 18.13 7.55
C SER A 156 29.53 19.16 6.56
N GLY A 157 28.99 20.25 7.09
CA GLY A 157 28.39 21.35 6.29
C GLY A 157 26.89 21.53 6.38
N TYR A 158 26.09 20.62 7.00
CA TYR A 158 24.65 20.75 7.15
C TYR A 158 24.22 20.55 8.60
N PRO A 159 23.55 21.54 9.23
CA PRO A 159 23.31 21.51 10.67
C PRO A 159 22.23 20.52 11.14
N SER A 160 21.35 20.05 10.26
CA SER A 160 20.35 19.05 10.64
C SER A 160 19.86 18.28 9.42
N PHE A 161 20.02 16.97 9.46
CA PHE A 161 19.62 16.07 8.41
C PHE A 161 18.99 14.82 9.04
N TYR A 162 17.78 14.48 8.61
CA TYR A 162 17.06 13.31 9.08
C TYR A 162 16.77 12.38 7.91
N ALA A 163 17.08 11.11 8.05
CA ALA A 163 16.90 10.13 6.98
C ALA A 163 16.29 8.82 7.48
N ALA A 164 15.41 8.27 6.68
CA ALA A 164 14.95 6.89 6.76
C ALA A 164 15.57 6.10 5.59
N GLY A 165 16.81 5.65 5.77
CA GLY A 165 17.64 5.16 4.67
C GLY A 165 17.89 6.27 3.63
N ASN A 166 18.14 5.88 2.37
CA ASN A 166 18.33 6.83 1.26
C ASN A 166 17.02 7.23 0.55
N LYS A 167 15.87 6.88 1.11
CA LYS A 167 14.56 7.01 0.44
C LYS A 167 13.71 8.17 0.95
N MET A 168 13.93 8.61 2.18
CA MET A 168 13.28 9.77 2.75
C MET A 168 14.32 10.63 3.44
N ILE A 169 14.41 11.89 3.03
CA ILE A 169 15.40 12.85 3.56
C ILE A 169 14.64 14.14 3.88
N ILE A 170 14.87 14.67 5.08
CA ILE A 170 14.45 16.00 5.48
C ILE A 170 15.68 16.73 5.94
N GLY A 171 16.05 17.76 5.19
CA GLY A 171 17.23 18.59 5.48
C GLY A 171 16.82 20.03 5.70
N VAL A 172 17.48 20.69 6.63
CA VAL A 172 17.46 22.14 6.78
C VAL A 172 18.89 22.61 6.52
N ASN A 173 19.07 23.37 5.47
CA ASN A 173 20.37 23.90 5.08
C ASN A 173 20.45 25.38 5.41
N TYR A 174 21.59 25.81 5.93
CA TYR A 174 21.92 27.24 6.06
C TYR A 174 22.78 27.63 4.87
N ASN A 175 22.35 28.63 4.11
CA ASN A 175 23.20 29.13 3.04
C ASN A 175 24.26 30.08 3.60
N ALA A 176 25.45 29.53 3.85
CA ALA A 176 26.60 30.31 4.36
C ALA A 176 27.02 31.46 3.42
N LYS A 177 26.62 31.41 2.12
CA LYS A 177 26.99 32.41 1.12
C LYS A 177 26.14 33.69 1.25
N TYR A 178 24.89 33.59 1.74
CA TYR A 178 23.96 34.73 1.76
C TYR A 178 23.67 35.26 3.17
N SER A 179 23.51 34.42 4.16
CA SER A 179 23.53 34.80 5.58
C SER A 179 23.42 33.57 6.49
N LYS A 180 23.90 33.68 7.75
CA LYS A 180 23.75 32.64 8.79
C LYS A 180 22.28 32.38 9.14
N ASN A 181 21.35 33.23 8.73
CA ASN A 181 19.92 33.17 9.09
C ASN A 181 19.05 32.61 7.97
N GLN A 182 19.54 32.45 6.74
CA GLN A 182 18.77 31.92 5.63
C GLN A 182 18.75 30.39 5.64
N LYS A 183 17.59 29.81 5.87
CA LYS A 183 17.36 28.37 6.00
C LYS A 183 16.61 27.83 4.79
N TYR A 184 17.22 26.90 4.07
CA TYR A 184 16.54 26.12 3.05
C TYR A 184 15.91 24.89 3.67
N VAL A 185 14.69 24.59 3.26
CA VAL A 185 14.03 23.34 3.61
C VAL A 185 13.99 22.45 2.39
N TYR A 186 14.50 21.25 2.58
CA TYR A 186 14.56 20.24 1.53
C TYR A 186 13.88 18.95 2.02
N ILE A 187 12.92 18.46 1.26
CA ILE A 187 12.27 17.19 1.55
C ILE A 187 12.32 16.32 0.29
N CYS A 188 13.02 15.22 0.36
CA CYS A 188 13.06 14.23 -0.71
C CYS A 188 12.32 12.97 -0.27
N ASN A 189 11.35 12.54 -1.05
CA ASN A 189 10.64 11.29 -0.84
C ASN A 189 10.73 10.40 -2.08
N ARG A 190 11.57 9.36 -2.01
CA ARG A 190 11.76 8.32 -3.04
C ARG A 190 11.26 6.96 -2.56
N GLY A 191 10.54 6.92 -1.46
CA GLY A 191 10.01 5.71 -0.85
C GLY A 191 8.59 5.91 -0.38
N ASN A 192 7.84 4.83 -0.24
CA ASN A 192 6.46 4.90 0.21
C ASN A 192 6.38 5.01 1.74
N TYR A 193 6.58 6.22 2.26
CA TYR A 193 6.52 6.53 3.69
C TYR A 193 5.17 7.10 4.14
N GLY A 194 4.13 7.00 3.29
CA GLY A 194 2.83 7.56 3.60
C GLY A 194 2.82 9.09 3.65
N VAL A 195 3.64 9.73 2.82
CA VAL A 195 3.78 11.18 2.72
C VAL A 195 3.37 11.64 1.33
N GLY A 196 2.61 12.71 1.26
CA GLY A 196 2.15 13.32 0.01
C GLY A 196 2.10 14.85 0.11
N ILE A 197 1.84 15.52 -0.99
CA ILE A 197 1.74 16.97 -1.08
C ILE A 197 0.41 17.36 -1.69
N GLY A 198 -0.43 18.11 -0.96
CA GLY A 198 -1.73 18.60 -1.43
C GLY A 198 -2.73 17.51 -1.83
N GLY A 199 -2.49 16.27 -1.47
CA GLY A 199 -3.22 15.08 -1.94
C GLY A 199 -2.50 14.28 -3.03
N MET A 200 -1.45 14.82 -3.64
CA MET A 200 -0.55 14.07 -4.53
C MET A 200 0.26 13.06 -3.73
N GLN A 201 0.44 11.86 -4.28
CA GLN A 201 1.10 10.74 -3.63
C GLN A 201 1.93 9.95 -4.63
N LEU A 202 2.92 9.20 -4.13
CA LEU A 202 3.66 8.25 -4.95
C LEU A 202 2.74 7.13 -5.45
N GLY A 203 2.98 6.68 -6.67
CA GLY A 203 2.17 5.67 -7.35
C GLY A 203 1.02 6.24 -8.18
N MET A 204 0.79 7.55 -8.18
CA MET A 204 -0.21 8.19 -9.05
C MET A 204 0.33 8.38 -10.48
N PRO A 205 -0.55 8.32 -11.50
CA PRO A 205 -0.22 8.81 -12.84
C PRO A 205 0.17 10.29 -12.81
N LEU A 206 1.12 10.69 -13.67
CA LEU A 206 1.58 12.07 -13.76
C LEU A 206 0.43 13.05 -14.00
N SER A 207 -0.50 12.72 -14.90
CA SER A 207 -1.66 13.56 -15.21
C SER A 207 -2.51 13.86 -13.97
N LYS A 208 -2.77 12.85 -13.13
CA LYS A 208 -3.51 13.02 -11.88
C LYS A 208 -2.73 13.84 -10.86
N ALA A 209 -1.43 13.61 -10.75
CA ALA A 209 -0.55 14.37 -9.87
C ALA A 209 -0.51 15.84 -10.27
N THR A 210 -0.35 16.13 -11.57
CA THR A 210 -0.39 17.48 -12.14
C THR A 210 -1.70 18.20 -11.83
N ALA A 211 -2.85 17.54 -12.04
CA ALA A 211 -4.16 18.13 -11.74
C ALA A 211 -4.30 18.50 -10.25
N ILE A 212 -3.81 17.63 -9.35
CA ILE A 212 -3.82 17.89 -7.91
C ILE A 212 -2.92 19.07 -7.55
N LEU A 213 -1.70 19.12 -8.07
CA LEU A 213 -0.76 20.20 -7.77
C LEU A 213 -1.28 21.54 -8.31
N ASN A 214 -1.84 21.57 -9.52
CA ASN A 214 -2.45 22.77 -10.10
C ASN A 214 -3.65 23.26 -9.27
N LYS A 215 -4.50 22.35 -8.78
CA LYS A 215 -5.62 22.67 -7.87
C LYS A 215 -5.14 23.32 -6.56
N ASN A 216 -3.95 22.98 -6.10
CA ASN A 216 -3.32 23.57 -4.92
C ASN A 216 -2.50 24.84 -5.23
N GLY A 217 -2.66 25.43 -6.40
CA GLY A 217 -2.02 26.70 -6.75
C GLY A 217 -0.58 26.58 -7.28
N LEU A 218 -0.06 25.36 -7.44
CA LEU A 218 1.25 25.17 -8.05
C LEU A 218 1.13 25.24 -9.59
N ARG A 219 2.15 25.72 -10.25
CA ARG A 219 2.20 25.81 -11.72
C ARG A 219 3.50 25.24 -12.26
N SER A 220 3.41 24.46 -13.34
CA SER A 220 4.58 24.07 -14.13
C SER A 220 4.68 25.00 -15.34
N PHE A 221 5.89 25.46 -15.66
CA PHE A 221 6.12 26.32 -16.83
C PHE A 221 6.75 25.51 -17.97
N ASN A 222 8.08 25.37 -17.96
CA ASN A 222 8.80 24.74 -19.07
C ASN A 222 9.10 23.26 -18.85
N ASN A 223 8.84 22.73 -17.67
CA ASN A 223 9.09 21.33 -17.34
C ASN A 223 7.85 20.72 -16.66
N PRO A 224 7.19 19.71 -17.26
CA PRO A 224 5.96 19.12 -16.73
C PRO A 224 6.15 18.37 -15.41
N THR A 225 7.37 18.20 -14.96
CA THR A 225 7.68 17.54 -13.67
C THR A 225 8.10 18.51 -12.58
N VAL A 226 8.25 19.82 -12.88
CA VAL A 226 8.64 20.83 -11.90
C VAL A 226 7.50 21.83 -11.70
N PHE A 227 7.01 21.93 -10.48
CA PHE A 227 5.90 22.77 -10.08
C PHE A 227 6.38 23.84 -9.10
N TRP A 228 5.95 25.07 -9.33
CA TRP A 228 6.35 26.22 -8.54
C TRP A 228 5.17 26.76 -7.74
N TRP A 229 5.43 27.18 -6.53
CA TRP A 229 4.53 27.92 -5.68
C TRP A 229 5.14 29.26 -5.35
N GLY A 230 4.70 30.31 -6.07
CA GLY A 230 5.39 31.60 -6.04
C GLY A 230 6.85 31.47 -6.50
N ASN A 231 7.69 32.39 -6.07
CA ASN A 231 9.09 32.47 -6.49
C ASN A 231 10.05 31.67 -5.59
N ALA A 232 9.55 31.10 -4.49
CA ALA A 232 10.43 30.60 -3.44
C ALA A 232 10.33 29.10 -3.15
N ALA A 233 9.32 28.40 -3.65
CA ALA A 233 9.16 26.98 -3.41
C ALA A 233 8.91 26.19 -4.69
N SER A 234 9.49 25.02 -4.77
CA SER A 234 9.29 24.10 -5.90
C SER A 234 9.05 22.67 -5.46
N ILE A 235 8.32 21.93 -6.28
CA ILE A 235 8.16 20.48 -6.19
C ILE A 235 8.66 19.89 -7.48
N THR A 236 9.68 19.05 -7.42
CA THR A 236 10.17 18.28 -8.56
C THR A 236 9.70 16.83 -8.40
N LEU A 237 8.99 16.32 -9.41
CA LEU A 237 8.52 14.94 -9.45
C LEU A 237 9.55 14.03 -10.11
N THR A 238 9.78 12.86 -9.53
CA THR A 238 10.51 11.76 -10.16
C THR A 238 9.50 10.84 -10.82
N ILE A 239 9.59 10.65 -12.14
CA ILE A 239 8.65 9.89 -12.95
C ILE A 239 9.32 8.64 -13.51
N LYS A 240 8.60 7.52 -13.46
CA LYS A 240 8.95 6.27 -14.15
C LYS A 240 7.69 5.66 -14.74
N ASN A 241 7.69 5.38 -16.06
CA ASN A 241 6.54 4.84 -16.78
C ASN A 241 5.24 5.64 -16.54
N ASN A 242 5.34 6.96 -16.64
CA ASN A 242 4.23 7.91 -16.40
C ASN A 242 3.63 7.87 -14.97
N ILE A 243 4.34 7.26 -14.01
CA ILE A 243 3.94 7.15 -12.61
C ILE A 243 4.91 7.95 -11.75
N VAL A 244 4.36 8.69 -10.77
CA VAL A 244 5.14 9.42 -9.77
C VAL A 244 5.81 8.41 -8.82
N THR A 245 7.13 8.33 -8.87
CA THR A 245 7.93 7.40 -8.03
C THR A 245 8.68 8.11 -6.91
N GLY A 246 8.75 9.43 -6.98
CA GLY A 246 9.35 10.27 -5.95
C GLY A 246 8.99 11.73 -6.13
N PHE A 247 9.30 12.53 -5.13
CA PHE A 247 9.27 13.98 -5.25
C PHE A 247 10.35 14.62 -4.39
N THR A 248 10.77 15.79 -4.79
CA THR A 248 11.60 16.68 -4.00
C THR A 248 10.84 17.99 -3.81
N TYR A 249 10.66 18.38 -2.56
CA TYR A 249 10.20 19.71 -2.21
C TYR A 249 11.42 20.54 -1.77
N ALA A 250 11.60 21.67 -2.37
CA ALA A 250 12.63 22.64 -2.00
C ALA A 250 11.97 24.00 -1.79
N CYS A 251 12.37 24.66 -0.73
CA CYS A 251 11.94 26.01 -0.42
C CYS A 251 13.18 26.86 -0.14
N ALA A 252 13.35 27.93 -0.89
CA ALA A 252 14.33 28.96 -0.62
C ALA A 252 13.70 30.04 0.27
N PRO A 253 14.45 30.69 1.16
CA PRO A 253 13.97 31.88 1.83
C PRO A 253 13.67 32.96 0.79
N THR A 254 12.53 33.65 0.94
CA THR A 254 12.30 34.90 0.22
C THR A 254 13.38 35.89 0.65
N CYS A 255 14.05 36.52 -0.31
CA CYS A 255 14.74 37.76 -0.06
C CYS A 255 13.64 38.81 0.09
N ASP A 256 13.27 39.18 1.32
CA ASP A 256 12.56 40.40 1.63
C ASP A 256 13.53 41.56 1.51
#